data_613f47c7f266e68d73bbabe6c6c1fdbf
#
_entry.id   613f47c7f266e68d73bbabe6c6c1fdbf
#
_cell.length_a   1.000
_cell.length_b   1.000
_cell.length_c   1.000
_cell.angle_alpha   90.00
_cell.angle_beta   90.00
_cell.angle_gamma   90.00
#
_symmetry.space_group_name_H-M   'P 1'
#
loop_
_entity.id
_entity.type
_entity.pdbx_description
1 polymer ?
#
loop_
_entity_poly.entity_id
_entity_poly.type
_entity_poly.pdbx_seq_one_letter_code
_entity_poly.pdbx_strand_id
1 'polypeptide(L)'
;MALLHLTALAVCALLLVVLRAAFNSWKLQRKLPPGPPGAPLIGNILQLPKVRAHQKFTEWAKIYGGLYSFRIGPAAAAVVTDRALVKELFDKRSALYSSRPTSHVGQNIITRGDHLLVMDYSDNWRLFRKTINQHFMASMCEKTHVRLLEAEHTQMMRDFLLHPEKHMLHTKRTTNSIIMSLLFGIRTPSWDTPHMQELYEIMEIWSQIMETGATPPVDIFPWLHWVPQQWLGHWVDRSQEVARGMKRLYSSFHRRAIEARRKAESTSQSRARTFLDDVLDLQEKLGLTDNQVDFLGGVMMEGGSDTGSTMLLVMIQALALHPEIQQRARAELDAVCGVNRSPTWDDFPRLPYINMIVKETMRWRPVTPLAFPHALNKDDWVNGYFLPKGTTVFLNVWGLHHDENVFPNPDQFDPSRFEGRHKLASDYAASPDYMQRDHYIYGAGRRLCPGIHLSERSMFLGAAKLLWAFNFEPAKDAQGNAIPIDTDPITGYTEGFLVCPRPYQCNVTPRSPAHAETILREFAQAESEILSQYATP
;
A
#
# COMPACT_ATOMS: atom_id res chain seq x y z
N MET A 1 -53.24 -6.32 -34.14
CA MET A 1 -53.43 -5.01 -33.52
C MET A 1 -53.08 -4.97 -32.04
N ALA A 2 -53.59 -5.88 -31.17
CA ALA A 2 -53.27 -5.90 -29.74
C ALA A 2 -51.78 -6.02 -29.41
N LEU A 3 -51.03 -6.83 -30.13
CA LEU A 3 -49.57 -7.02 -29.94
C LEU A 3 -48.78 -5.74 -30.28
N LEU A 4 -49.18 -5.01 -31.31
CA LEU A 4 -48.61 -3.71 -31.71
C LEU A 4 -48.86 -2.62 -30.66
N HIS A 5 -50.07 -2.59 -30.06
CA HIS A 5 -50.37 -1.67 -28.98
C HIS A 5 -49.59 -2.01 -27.69
N LEU A 6 -49.43 -3.28 -27.37
CA LEU A 6 -48.64 -3.74 -26.21
C LEU A 6 -47.15 -3.40 -26.38
N THR A 7 -46.59 -3.61 -27.57
CA THR A 7 -45.19 -3.24 -27.85
C THR A 7 -44.99 -1.73 -27.83
N ALA A 8 -45.92 -0.93 -28.38
CA ALA A 8 -45.85 0.52 -28.32
C ALA A 8 -45.95 1.06 -26.88
N LEU A 9 -46.85 0.50 -26.06
CA LEU A 9 -46.95 0.84 -24.64
C LEU A 9 -45.66 0.47 -23.86
N ALA A 10 -45.07 -0.69 -24.11
CA ALA A 10 -43.83 -1.10 -23.49
C ALA A 10 -42.66 -0.16 -23.89
N VAL A 11 -42.56 0.23 -25.15
CA VAL A 11 -41.56 1.18 -25.65
C VAL A 11 -41.77 2.57 -25.01
N CYS A 12 -43.00 3.05 -24.94
CA CYS A 12 -43.31 4.32 -24.29
C CYS A 12 -42.98 4.31 -22.79
N ALA A 13 -43.32 3.23 -22.09
CA ALA A 13 -42.97 3.06 -20.69
C ALA A 13 -41.45 3.05 -20.48
N LEU A 14 -40.70 2.32 -21.32
CA LEU A 14 -39.24 2.30 -21.28
C LEU A 14 -38.66 3.69 -21.55
N LEU A 15 -39.14 4.42 -22.54
CA LEU A 15 -38.72 5.78 -22.85
C LEU A 15 -38.97 6.73 -21.66
N LEU A 16 -40.13 6.64 -21.00
CA LEU A 16 -40.43 7.44 -19.82
C LEU A 16 -39.49 7.14 -18.66
N VAL A 17 -39.17 5.86 -18.43
CA VAL A 17 -38.18 5.46 -17.42
C VAL A 17 -36.80 6.02 -17.74
N VAL A 18 -36.35 5.90 -18.99
CA VAL A 18 -35.09 6.44 -19.47
C VAL A 18 -35.01 7.96 -19.31
N LEU A 19 -36.06 8.69 -19.75
CA LEU A 19 -36.14 10.15 -19.64
C LEU A 19 -36.12 10.59 -18.16
N ARG A 20 -36.89 9.91 -17.31
CA ARG A 20 -36.90 10.19 -15.87
C ARG A 20 -35.52 9.93 -15.23
N ALA A 21 -34.86 8.85 -15.59
CA ALA A 21 -33.51 8.54 -15.13
C ALA A 21 -32.48 9.58 -15.60
N ALA A 22 -32.55 10.00 -16.87
CA ALA A 22 -31.73 11.06 -17.44
C ALA A 22 -31.95 12.40 -16.74
N PHE A 23 -33.21 12.78 -16.48
CA PHE A 23 -33.55 14.01 -15.76
C PHE A 23 -33.03 14.00 -14.31
N ASN A 24 -33.24 12.91 -13.58
CA ASN A 24 -32.72 12.75 -12.22
C ASN A 24 -31.18 12.82 -12.20
N SER A 25 -30.56 12.20 -13.17
CA SER A 25 -29.10 12.21 -13.38
C SER A 25 -28.58 13.63 -13.63
N TRP A 26 -29.26 14.39 -14.51
CA TRP A 26 -28.93 15.79 -14.77
C TRP A 26 -29.12 16.68 -13.53
N LYS A 27 -30.23 16.50 -12.79
CA LYS A 27 -30.49 17.24 -11.54
C LYS A 27 -29.44 16.97 -10.48
N LEU A 28 -28.98 15.72 -10.34
CA LEU A 28 -27.88 15.36 -9.45
C LEU A 28 -26.57 16.01 -9.89
N GLN A 29 -26.22 15.90 -11.18
CA GLN A 29 -24.97 16.45 -11.73
C GLN A 29 -24.80 17.95 -11.43
N ARG A 30 -25.90 18.72 -11.42
CA ARG A 30 -25.88 20.17 -11.13
C ARG A 30 -25.53 20.49 -9.66
N LYS A 31 -25.66 19.53 -8.77
CA LYS A 31 -25.37 19.70 -7.34
C LYS A 31 -23.99 19.15 -6.96
N LEU A 32 -23.45 18.23 -7.77
CA LEU A 32 -22.14 17.64 -7.54
C LEU A 32 -21.02 18.66 -7.79
N PRO A 33 -19.80 18.45 -7.25
CA PRO A 33 -18.61 19.19 -7.65
C PRO A 33 -18.43 19.18 -9.18
N PRO A 34 -17.78 20.20 -9.78
CA PRO A 34 -17.49 20.23 -11.21
C PRO A 34 -16.75 18.95 -11.64
N GLY A 35 -16.77 18.66 -12.94
CA GLY A 35 -16.08 17.48 -13.44
C GLY A 35 -16.31 17.25 -14.93
N PRO A 36 -15.72 16.21 -15.53
CA PRO A 36 -15.86 15.92 -16.94
C PRO A 36 -17.31 15.65 -17.32
N PRO A 37 -17.78 16.15 -18.49
CA PRO A 37 -19.12 15.91 -18.95
C PRO A 37 -19.35 14.42 -19.18
N GLY A 38 -20.35 13.85 -18.50
CA GLY A 38 -20.72 12.45 -18.66
C GLY A 38 -21.80 12.26 -19.72
N ALA A 39 -21.79 11.09 -20.37
CA ALA A 39 -22.87 10.69 -21.26
C ALA A 39 -24.18 10.44 -20.47
N PRO A 40 -25.36 10.66 -21.06
CA PRO A 40 -26.63 10.34 -20.43
C PRO A 40 -26.67 8.89 -19.94
N LEU A 41 -27.22 8.64 -18.77
CA LEU A 41 -27.38 7.33 -18.11
C LEU A 41 -26.10 6.63 -17.69
N ILE A 42 -25.09 6.54 -18.55
CA ILE A 42 -23.85 5.80 -18.26
C ILE A 42 -22.76 6.64 -17.56
N GLY A 43 -22.94 7.99 -17.58
CA GLY A 43 -21.96 8.90 -16.97
C GLY A 43 -20.63 8.91 -17.71
N ASN A 44 -19.53 8.78 -16.95
CA ASN A 44 -18.16 8.90 -17.46
C ASN A 44 -17.47 7.54 -17.68
N ILE A 45 -18.20 6.42 -17.67
CA ILE A 45 -17.60 5.08 -17.73
C ILE A 45 -16.67 4.87 -18.94
N LEU A 46 -17.02 5.47 -20.10
CA LEU A 46 -16.20 5.39 -21.32
C LEU A 46 -14.95 6.28 -21.30
N GLN A 47 -14.85 7.18 -20.31
CA GLN A 47 -13.70 8.07 -20.14
C GLN A 47 -12.73 7.56 -19.06
N LEU A 48 -13.15 6.55 -18.28
CA LEU A 48 -12.31 5.97 -17.24
C LEU A 48 -11.29 5.02 -17.88
N PRO A 49 -10.01 5.16 -17.55
CA PRO A 49 -9.01 4.21 -17.99
C PRO A 49 -9.19 2.87 -17.26
N LYS A 50 -8.79 1.78 -17.90
CA LYS A 50 -8.80 0.45 -17.28
C LYS A 50 -7.68 0.26 -16.25
N VAL A 51 -6.60 1.02 -16.40
CA VAL A 51 -5.40 0.98 -15.56
C VAL A 51 -4.88 2.39 -15.34
N ARG A 52 -4.10 2.61 -14.29
CA ARG A 52 -3.44 3.90 -13.96
C ARG A 52 -4.42 5.08 -13.84
N ALA A 53 -5.57 4.85 -13.23
CA ALA A 53 -6.60 5.87 -13.07
C ALA A 53 -6.08 7.13 -12.34
N HIS A 54 -5.07 7.01 -11.48
CA HIS A 54 -4.43 8.13 -10.77
C HIS A 54 -3.88 9.21 -11.70
N GLN A 55 -3.33 8.83 -12.86
CA GLN A 55 -2.81 9.80 -13.83
C GLN A 55 -3.96 10.58 -14.45
N LYS A 56 -5.00 9.89 -14.93
CA LYS A 56 -6.19 10.53 -15.48
C LYS A 56 -6.90 11.42 -14.46
N PHE A 57 -6.96 10.99 -13.22
CA PHE A 57 -7.56 11.77 -12.14
C PHE A 57 -6.72 13.02 -11.82
N THR A 58 -5.41 12.96 -11.97
CA THR A 58 -4.54 14.14 -11.83
C THR A 58 -4.71 15.13 -12.99
N GLU A 59 -4.85 14.64 -14.22
CA GLU A 59 -5.18 15.50 -15.38
C GLU A 59 -6.52 16.23 -15.16
N TRP A 60 -7.55 15.52 -14.71
CA TRP A 60 -8.84 16.12 -14.41
C TRP A 60 -8.77 17.12 -13.24
N ALA A 61 -7.95 16.87 -12.23
CA ALA A 61 -7.75 17.82 -11.13
C ALA A 61 -7.15 19.15 -11.60
N LYS A 62 -6.26 19.13 -12.59
CA LYS A 62 -5.71 20.37 -13.20
C LYS A 62 -6.80 21.20 -13.91
N ILE A 63 -7.86 20.55 -14.43
CA ILE A 63 -8.95 21.20 -15.16
C ILE A 63 -10.09 21.64 -14.23
N TYR A 64 -10.49 20.78 -13.30
CA TYR A 64 -11.72 20.95 -12.49
C TYR A 64 -11.44 21.35 -11.04
N GLY A 65 -10.17 21.39 -10.63
CA GLY A 65 -9.76 21.77 -9.27
C GLY A 65 -9.57 20.59 -8.33
N GLY A 66 -9.18 20.90 -7.09
CA GLY A 66 -8.79 19.91 -6.07
C GLY A 66 -9.94 19.06 -5.51
N LEU A 67 -11.20 19.41 -5.80
CA LEU A 67 -12.39 18.59 -5.57
C LEU A 67 -13.22 18.58 -6.83
N TYR A 68 -13.31 17.46 -7.48
CA TYR A 68 -14.17 17.29 -8.65
C TYR A 68 -14.92 15.95 -8.59
N SER A 69 -15.93 15.79 -9.43
CA SER A 69 -16.76 14.59 -9.47
C SER A 69 -16.92 14.03 -10.87
N PHE A 70 -17.21 12.74 -10.92
CA PHE A 70 -17.65 12.03 -12.11
C PHE A 70 -18.72 11.00 -11.75
N ARG A 71 -19.34 10.37 -12.75
CA ARG A 71 -20.36 9.37 -12.49
C ARG A 71 -20.12 8.10 -13.29
N ILE A 72 -20.48 6.98 -12.68
CA ILE A 72 -20.57 5.67 -13.32
C ILE A 72 -22.04 5.26 -13.25
N GLY A 73 -22.77 5.44 -14.34
CA GLY A 73 -24.23 5.28 -14.31
C GLY A 73 -24.88 6.23 -13.27
N PRO A 74 -25.70 5.68 -12.34
CA PRO A 74 -26.29 6.45 -11.26
C PRO A 74 -25.33 6.76 -10.11
N ALA A 75 -24.24 6.04 -9.99
CA ALA A 75 -23.30 6.18 -8.87
C ALA A 75 -22.40 7.42 -9.06
N ALA A 76 -22.27 8.22 -7.99
CA ALA A 76 -21.38 9.37 -7.95
C ALA A 76 -20.01 8.97 -7.39
N ALA A 77 -18.97 9.58 -7.93
CA ALA A 77 -17.61 9.52 -7.40
C ALA A 77 -17.05 10.94 -7.29
N ALA A 78 -16.24 11.17 -6.27
CA ALA A 78 -15.50 12.41 -6.06
C ALA A 78 -14.00 12.09 -5.90
N VAL A 79 -13.17 13.00 -6.40
CA VAL A 79 -11.71 12.90 -6.26
C VAL A 79 -11.21 14.10 -5.49
N VAL A 80 -10.39 13.85 -4.49
CA VAL A 80 -9.79 14.86 -3.64
C VAL A 80 -8.27 14.90 -3.91
N THR A 81 -7.83 16.06 -4.40
CA THR A 81 -6.42 16.35 -4.73
C THR A 81 -5.97 17.67 -4.05
N ASP A 82 -6.69 18.10 -3.03
CA ASP A 82 -6.40 19.29 -2.23
C ASP A 82 -6.10 18.92 -0.77
N ARG A 83 -4.97 19.42 -0.25
CA ARG A 83 -4.46 19.05 1.10
C ARG A 83 -5.38 19.51 2.23
N ALA A 84 -5.99 20.70 2.09
CA ALA A 84 -6.93 21.22 3.08
C ALA A 84 -8.22 20.39 3.11
N LEU A 85 -8.71 19.98 1.93
CA LEU A 85 -9.86 19.10 1.82
C LEU A 85 -9.56 17.69 2.33
N VAL A 86 -8.36 17.15 2.14
CA VAL A 86 -7.97 15.89 2.78
C VAL A 86 -8.09 16.01 4.29
N LYS A 87 -7.56 17.09 4.88
CA LYS A 87 -7.66 17.33 6.33
C LYS A 87 -9.11 17.47 6.79
N GLU A 88 -9.92 18.20 6.03
CA GLU A 88 -11.33 18.44 6.38
C GLU A 88 -12.15 17.14 6.28
N LEU A 89 -12.08 16.43 5.16
CA LEU A 89 -12.97 15.30 4.88
C LEU A 89 -12.52 14.01 5.58
N PHE A 90 -11.23 13.65 5.45
CA PHE A 90 -10.74 12.36 5.94
C PHE A 90 -10.34 12.39 7.42
N ASP A 91 -9.83 13.52 7.94
CA ASP A 91 -9.45 13.61 9.35
C ASP A 91 -10.62 14.14 10.21
N LYS A 92 -11.14 15.36 9.93
CA LYS A 92 -12.16 15.99 10.78
C LYS A 92 -13.54 15.35 10.61
N ARG A 93 -13.99 15.10 9.35
CA ARG A 93 -15.26 14.41 9.06
C ARG A 93 -15.10 12.91 8.90
N SER A 94 -14.05 12.32 9.48
CA SER A 94 -13.67 10.92 9.27
C SER A 94 -14.81 9.92 9.51
N ALA A 95 -15.76 10.20 10.40
CA ALA A 95 -16.92 9.35 10.63
C ALA A 95 -17.81 9.20 9.39
N LEU A 96 -17.88 10.22 8.52
CA LEU A 96 -18.65 10.19 7.28
C LEU A 96 -17.89 9.51 6.13
N TYR A 97 -16.57 9.67 6.09
CA TYR A 97 -15.71 9.29 4.97
C TYR A 97 -14.89 8.01 5.21
N SER A 98 -15.23 7.19 6.21
CA SER A 98 -14.43 6.00 6.55
C SER A 98 -15.03 4.68 6.05
N SER A 99 -16.19 4.66 5.37
CA SER A 99 -16.69 3.41 4.79
C SER A 99 -15.96 3.07 3.48
N ARG A 100 -16.31 1.93 2.89
CA ARG A 100 -15.78 1.47 1.60
C ARG A 100 -16.90 1.37 0.58
N PRO A 101 -16.61 1.57 -0.71
CA PRO A 101 -17.57 1.23 -1.76
C PRO A 101 -17.90 -0.25 -1.70
N THR A 102 -19.15 -0.59 -2.01
CA THR A 102 -19.53 -2.00 -2.19
C THR A 102 -18.68 -2.60 -3.32
N SER A 103 -18.16 -3.79 -3.10
CA SER A 103 -17.36 -4.52 -4.07
C SER A 103 -17.73 -6.00 -4.06
N HIS A 104 -18.49 -6.43 -5.06
CA HIS A 104 -18.83 -7.84 -5.21
C HIS A 104 -17.57 -8.70 -5.33
N VAL A 105 -16.59 -8.23 -6.09
CA VAL A 105 -15.30 -8.90 -6.26
C VAL A 105 -14.54 -8.97 -4.93
N GLY A 106 -14.24 -7.83 -4.35
CA GLY A 106 -13.41 -7.77 -3.14
C GLY A 106 -14.10 -8.33 -1.90
N GLN A 107 -15.34 -7.91 -1.65
CA GLN A 107 -16.05 -8.28 -0.42
C GLN A 107 -16.72 -9.65 -0.52
N ASN A 108 -17.39 -9.98 -1.63
CA ASN A 108 -18.19 -11.22 -1.66
C ASN A 108 -17.39 -12.42 -2.17
N ILE A 109 -16.67 -12.28 -3.31
CA ILE A 109 -15.96 -13.41 -3.90
C ILE A 109 -14.66 -13.70 -3.14
N ILE A 110 -13.79 -12.69 -2.95
CA ILE A 110 -12.43 -12.93 -2.48
C ILE A 110 -12.39 -13.06 -0.96
N THR A 111 -12.93 -12.11 -0.22
CA THR A 111 -12.65 -11.99 1.22
C THR A 111 -13.80 -12.36 2.14
N ARG A 112 -14.99 -12.56 1.60
CA ARG A 112 -16.24 -12.79 2.37
C ARG A 112 -16.51 -11.69 3.41
N GLY A 113 -16.03 -10.46 3.13
CA GLY A 113 -16.22 -9.29 3.97
C GLY A 113 -15.22 -9.12 5.12
N ASP A 114 -14.29 -10.07 5.34
CA ASP A 114 -13.43 -10.07 6.53
C ASP A 114 -12.04 -9.41 6.32
N HIS A 115 -11.75 -8.91 5.13
CA HIS A 115 -10.47 -8.23 4.87
C HIS A 115 -10.55 -6.75 5.26
N LEU A 116 -9.72 -6.31 6.22
CA LEU A 116 -9.74 -4.96 6.80
C LEU A 116 -9.71 -3.83 5.77
N LEU A 117 -9.05 -4.05 4.63
CA LEU A 117 -8.89 -3.05 3.57
C LEU A 117 -10.22 -2.72 2.88
N VAL A 118 -11.05 -3.75 2.59
CA VAL A 118 -12.33 -3.64 1.86
C VAL A 118 -13.55 -3.64 2.78
N MET A 119 -13.40 -3.96 4.06
CA MET A 119 -14.47 -4.02 5.05
C MET A 119 -15.09 -2.65 5.27
N ASP A 120 -16.42 -2.59 5.42
CA ASP A 120 -17.15 -1.40 5.82
C ASP A 120 -16.72 -0.87 7.19
N TYR A 121 -16.93 0.42 7.43
CA TYR A 121 -16.70 1.02 8.74
C TYR A 121 -17.77 0.55 9.74
N SER A 122 -17.46 -0.51 10.46
CA SER A 122 -18.35 -1.26 11.37
C SER A 122 -17.69 -1.51 12.73
N ASP A 123 -18.43 -2.13 13.64
CA ASP A 123 -17.88 -2.55 14.94
C ASP A 123 -16.80 -3.61 14.78
N ASN A 124 -16.97 -4.56 13.86
CA ASN A 124 -15.95 -5.54 13.53
C ASN A 124 -14.67 -4.88 12.98
N TRP A 125 -14.84 -3.90 12.09
CA TRP A 125 -13.70 -3.14 11.59
C TRP A 125 -12.97 -2.41 12.72
N ARG A 126 -13.70 -1.80 13.66
CA ARG A 126 -13.10 -1.11 14.82
C ARG A 126 -12.38 -2.07 15.75
N LEU A 127 -12.93 -3.27 15.97
CA LEU A 127 -12.29 -4.32 16.74
C LEU A 127 -10.97 -4.74 16.10
N PHE A 128 -10.98 -5.10 14.81
CA PHE A 128 -9.80 -5.52 14.07
C PHE A 128 -8.73 -4.43 14.06
N ARG A 129 -9.14 -3.20 13.80
CA ARG A 129 -8.25 -2.04 13.81
C ARG A 129 -7.60 -1.81 15.18
N LYS A 130 -8.36 -1.96 16.26
CA LYS A 130 -7.85 -1.83 17.63
C LYS A 130 -6.81 -2.90 17.93
N THR A 131 -7.09 -4.16 17.60
CA THR A 131 -6.17 -5.30 17.81
C THR A 131 -4.84 -5.07 17.09
N ILE A 132 -4.90 -4.68 15.83
CA ILE A 132 -3.70 -4.37 15.04
C ILE A 132 -2.93 -3.19 15.65
N ASN A 133 -3.62 -2.11 16.00
CA ASN A 133 -2.96 -0.93 16.55
C ASN A 133 -2.25 -1.23 17.88
N GLN A 134 -2.81 -2.09 18.74
CA GLN A 134 -2.17 -2.49 20.00
C GLN A 134 -0.81 -3.15 19.79
N HIS A 135 -0.69 -3.96 18.75
CA HIS A 135 0.55 -4.68 18.44
C HIS A 135 1.58 -3.82 17.67
N PHE A 136 1.11 -2.87 16.84
CA PHE A 136 1.94 -2.05 15.95
C PHE A 136 2.02 -0.57 16.33
N MET A 137 1.62 -0.19 17.55
CA MET A 137 1.78 1.19 18.04
C MET A 137 3.25 1.55 18.23
N ALA A 138 3.57 2.85 18.22
CA ALA A 138 4.93 3.37 18.32
C ALA A 138 5.74 2.76 19.48
N SER A 139 5.14 2.70 20.69
CA SER A 139 5.80 2.17 21.87
C SER A 139 6.14 0.67 21.76
N MET A 140 5.30 -0.13 21.08
CA MET A 140 5.60 -1.54 20.83
C MET A 140 6.71 -1.69 19.78
N CYS A 141 6.67 -0.88 18.72
CA CYS A 141 7.73 -0.87 17.72
C CYS A 141 9.09 -0.56 18.35
N GLU A 142 9.17 0.44 19.21
CA GLU A 142 10.42 0.83 19.88
C GLU A 142 10.92 -0.18 20.92
N LYS A 143 10.02 -0.73 21.73
CA LYS A 143 10.42 -1.65 22.81
C LYS A 143 10.76 -3.05 22.33
N THR A 144 10.07 -3.55 21.30
CA THR A 144 10.13 -4.96 20.91
C THR A 144 10.51 -5.20 19.47
N HIS A 145 9.99 -4.40 18.51
CA HIS A 145 10.14 -4.73 17.10
C HIS A 145 11.44 -4.22 16.49
N VAL A 146 12.00 -3.11 16.98
CA VAL A 146 13.22 -2.49 16.44
C VAL A 146 14.39 -3.48 16.39
N ARG A 147 14.60 -4.30 17.42
CA ARG A 147 15.67 -5.29 17.45
C ARG A 147 15.57 -6.30 16.29
N LEU A 148 14.36 -6.76 15.99
CA LEU A 148 14.12 -7.62 14.83
C LEU A 148 14.35 -6.87 13.52
N LEU A 149 13.86 -5.61 13.43
CA LEU A 149 14.10 -4.78 12.24
C LEU A 149 15.59 -4.62 11.96
N GLU A 150 16.39 -4.30 12.97
CA GLU A 150 17.84 -4.16 12.86
C GLU A 150 18.51 -5.45 12.38
N ALA A 151 18.13 -6.59 12.97
CA ALA A 151 18.67 -7.89 12.62
C ALA A 151 18.32 -8.30 11.17
N GLU A 152 17.07 -8.13 10.75
CA GLU A 152 16.63 -8.47 9.39
C GLU A 152 17.23 -7.53 8.32
N HIS A 153 17.41 -6.24 8.63
CA HIS A 153 18.11 -5.33 7.72
C HIS A 153 19.63 -5.59 7.71
N THR A 154 20.20 -6.12 8.77
CA THR A 154 21.59 -6.60 8.77
C THR A 154 21.73 -7.84 7.88
N GLN A 155 20.79 -8.77 7.93
CA GLN A 155 20.75 -9.86 6.95
C GLN A 155 20.56 -9.33 5.52
N MET A 156 19.74 -8.30 5.31
CA MET A 156 19.58 -7.69 3.99
C MET A 156 20.93 -7.21 3.45
N MET A 157 21.76 -6.53 4.26
CA MET A 157 23.09 -6.12 3.82
C MET A 157 23.97 -7.33 3.45
N ARG A 158 23.95 -8.41 4.24
CA ARG A 158 24.68 -9.63 3.90
C ARG A 158 24.19 -10.24 2.58
N ASP A 159 22.89 -10.28 2.36
CA ASP A 159 22.29 -10.83 1.14
C ASP A 159 22.68 -10.01 -0.11
N PHE A 160 22.70 -8.67 0.00
CA PHE A 160 23.22 -7.77 -1.03
C PHE A 160 24.72 -7.94 -1.27
N LEU A 161 25.50 -8.21 -0.22
CA LEU A 161 26.94 -8.42 -0.33
C LEU A 161 27.28 -9.72 -1.08
N LEU A 162 26.55 -10.80 -0.80
CA LEU A 162 26.81 -12.13 -1.34
C LEU A 162 26.17 -12.36 -2.71
N HIS A 163 25.02 -11.75 -2.97
CA HIS A 163 24.22 -11.94 -4.18
C HIS A 163 23.69 -10.62 -4.73
N PRO A 164 24.58 -9.66 -5.10
CA PRO A 164 24.14 -8.32 -5.55
C PRO A 164 23.20 -8.34 -6.78
N GLU A 165 23.32 -9.35 -7.63
CA GLU A 165 22.48 -9.55 -8.80
C GLU A 165 20.98 -9.82 -8.45
N LYS A 166 20.69 -10.20 -7.21
CA LYS A 166 19.34 -10.46 -6.71
C LYS A 166 18.74 -9.31 -5.91
N HIS A 167 19.23 -8.10 -6.10
CA HIS A 167 18.81 -6.90 -5.35
C HIS A 167 17.28 -6.72 -5.27
N MET A 168 16.55 -7.06 -6.35
CA MET A 168 15.09 -7.00 -6.38
C MET A 168 14.42 -7.96 -5.36
N LEU A 169 15.06 -9.07 -5.04
CA LEU A 169 14.50 -10.11 -4.17
C LEU A 169 14.88 -9.91 -2.69
N HIS A 170 16.03 -9.29 -2.40
CA HIS A 170 16.50 -9.10 -1.03
C HIS A 170 15.59 -8.17 -0.22
N THR A 171 15.08 -7.09 -0.83
CA THR A 171 14.13 -6.21 -0.18
C THR A 171 12.81 -6.94 0.14
N LYS A 172 12.31 -7.76 -0.81
CA LYS A 172 11.10 -8.59 -0.64
C LYS A 172 11.28 -9.62 0.49
N ARG A 173 12.42 -10.33 0.52
CA ARG A 173 12.75 -11.26 1.59
C ARG A 173 12.74 -10.57 2.95
N THR A 174 13.39 -9.41 3.04
CA THR A 174 13.55 -8.69 4.32
C THR A 174 12.21 -8.25 4.89
N THR A 175 11.38 -7.56 4.09
CA THR A 175 10.07 -7.09 4.56
C THR A 175 9.12 -8.24 4.86
N ASN A 176 9.13 -9.32 4.07
CA ASN A 176 8.36 -10.52 4.35
C ASN A 176 8.83 -11.19 5.64
N SER A 177 10.15 -11.36 5.86
CA SER A 177 10.68 -11.97 7.08
C SER A 177 10.31 -11.18 8.34
N ILE A 178 10.40 -9.84 8.29
CA ILE A 178 10.01 -8.97 9.40
C ILE A 178 8.54 -9.22 9.78
N ILE A 179 7.64 -9.11 8.82
CA ILE A 179 6.22 -9.20 9.14
C ILE A 179 5.81 -10.61 9.54
N MET A 180 6.34 -11.65 8.88
CA MET A 180 6.07 -13.05 9.21
C MET A 180 6.56 -13.41 10.62
N SER A 181 7.72 -12.90 11.01
CA SER A 181 8.26 -13.10 12.37
C SER A 181 7.36 -12.46 13.43
N LEU A 182 6.88 -11.23 13.20
CA LEU A 182 6.01 -10.52 14.14
C LEU A 182 4.61 -11.12 14.21
N LEU A 183 4.07 -11.59 13.07
CA LEU A 183 2.72 -12.15 13.02
C LEU A 183 2.63 -13.58 13.51
N PHE A 184 3.58 -14.43 13.08
CA PHE A 184 3.49 -15.89 13.22
C PHE A 184 4.69 -16.52 13.92
N GLY A 185 5.74 -15.76 14.23
CA GLY A 185 7.00 -16.30 14.78
C GLY A 185 7.83 -17.11 13.78
N ILE A 186 7.57 -16.93 12.47
CA ILE A 186 8.21 -17.69 11.38
C ILE A 186 8.99 -16.72 10.50
N ARG A 187 10.26 -16.99 10.26
CA ARG A 187 11.12 -16.17 9.38
C ARG A 187 11.01 -16.60 7.91
N THR A 188 11.45 -15.69 7.05
CA THR A 188 11.75 -15.94 5.63
C THR A 188 13.26 -15.87 5.46
N PRO A 189 13.99 -17.01 5.58
CA PRO A 189 15.44 -16.99 5.63
C PRO A 189 16.10 -16.70 4.28
N SER A 190 15.42 -16.99 3.16
CA SER A 190 15.92 -16.82 1.79
C SER A 190 14.83 -16.36 0.84
N TRP A 191 15.23 -15.85 -0.34
CA TRP A 191 14.31 -15.36 -1.38
C TRP A 191 13.50 -16.47 -2.09
N ASP A 192 13.92 -17.72 -1.97
CA ASP A 192 13.26 -18.90 -2.54
C ASP A 192 12.34 -19.61 -1.55
N THR A 193 12.07 -19.00 -0.41
CA THR A 193 11.15 -19.55 0.60
C THR A 193 9.73 -19.66 0.02
N PRO A 194 9.11 -20.87 0.05
CA PRO A 194 7.87 -21.16 -0.70
C PRO A 194 6.71 -20.23 -0.37
N HIS A 195 6.47 -19.92 0.90
CA HIS A 195 5.34 -19.04 1.27
C HIS A 195 5.51 -17.61 0.77
N MET A 196 6.74 -17.14 0.63
CA MET A 196 7.01 -15.82 0.06
C MET A 196 6.65 -15.80 -1.43
N GLN A 197 7.07 -16.80 -2.19
CA GLN A 197 6.74 -16.91 -3.61
C GLN A 197 5.22 -16.97 -3.81
N GLU A 198 4.53 -17.86 -3.08
CA GLU A 198 3.06 -17.97 -3.12
C GLU A 198 2.35 -16.65 -2.79
N LEU A 199 2.84 -15.92 -1.78
CA LEU A 199 2.27 -14.63 -1.42
C LEU A 199 2.39 -13.61 -2.56
N TYR A 200 3.59 -13.46 -3.15
CA TYR A 200 3.80 -12.45 -4.20
C TYR A 200 3.03 -12.78 -5.49
N GLU A 201 2.88 -14.07 -5.84
CA GLU A 201 2.02 -14.49 -6.95
C GLU A 201 0.55 -14.11 -6.73
N ILE A 202 0.02 -14.38 -5.52
CA ILE A 202 -1.35 -13.99 -5.16
C ILE A 202 -1.52 -12.47 -5.17
N MET A 203 -0.54 -11.73 -4.63
CA MET A 203 -0.58 -10.27 -4.52
C MET A 203 -0.56 -9.58 -5.89
N GLU A 204 0.15 -10.15 -6.87
CA GLU A 204 0.15 -9.61 -8.22
C GLU A 204 -1.25 -9.65 -8.84
N ILE A 205 -1.93 -10.82 -8.80
CA ILE A 205 -3.29 -10.97 -9.33
C ILE A 205 -4.29 -10.12 -8.52
N TRP A 206 -4.16 -10.10 -7.19
CA TRP A 206 -4.99 -9.30 -6.30
C TRP A 206 -4.88 -7.80 -6.62
N SER A 207 -3.66 -7.30 -6.78
CA SER A 207 -3.39 -5.90 -7.12
C SER A 207 -4.02 -5.50 -8.45
N GLN A 208 -3.89 -6.36 -9.48
CA GLN A 208 -4.47 -6.13 -10.79
C GLN A 208 -6.01 -6.14 -10.77
N ILE A 209 -6.62 -7.10 -10.06
CA ILE A 209 -8.09 -7.22 -9.97
C ILE A 209 -8.72 -6.04 -9.22
N MET A 210 -8.06 -5.56 -8.18
CA MET A 210 -8.57 -4.47 -7.35
C MET A 210 -8.23 -3.07 -7.86
N GLU A 211 -7.49 -2.97 -8.97
CA GLU A 211 -7.25 -1.68 -9.61
C GLU A 211 -8.55 -1.05 -10.10
N THR A 212 -8.67 0.27 -9.91
CA THR A 212 -9.85 1.03 -10.31
C THR A 212 -10.07 0.94 -11.83
N GLY A 213 -11.18 0.34 -12.23
CA GLY A 213 -11.52 0.13 -13.64
C GLY A 213 -11.12 -1.22 -14.23
N ALA A 214 -10.38 -2.06 -13.50
CA ALA A 214 -9.88 -3.36 -13.99
C ALA A 214 -10.93 -4.46 -14.07
N THR A 215 -12.04 -4.32 -13.35
CA THR A 215 -13.17 -5.26 -13.36
C THR A 215 -14.47 -4.58 -13.80
N PRO A 216 -15.42 -5.34 -14.40
CA PRO A 216 -16.70 -4.77 -14.78
C PRO A 216 -17.43 -4.24 -13.55
N PRO A 217 -18.13 -3.09 -13.66
CA PRO A 217 -18.83 -2.48 -12.53
C PRO A 217 -20.16 -3.19 -12.20
N VAL A 218 -20.07 -4.45 -11.82
CA VAL A 218 -21.22 -5.33 -11.53
C VAL A 218 -22.04 -4.85 -10.33
N ASP A 219 -21.41 -4.12 -9.40
CA ASP A 219 -22.08 -3.51 -8.25
C ASP A 219 -23.03 -2.37 -8.66
N ILE A 220 -22.74 -1.73 -9.78
CA ILE A 220 -23.52 -0.61 -10.32
C ILE A 220 -24.51 -1.09 -11.37
N PHE A 221 -24.12 -2.08 -12.16
CA PHE A 221 -24.91 -2.68 -13.23
C PHE A 221 -25.06 -4.19 -12.99
N PRO A 222 -25.98 -4.64 -12.12
CA PRO A 222 -26.11 -6.06 -11.75
C PRO A 222 -26.37 -7.01 -12.91
N TRP A 223 -26.97 -6.51 -14.02
CA TRP A 223 -27.19 -7.31 -15.22
C TRP A 223 -25.88 -7.82 -15.88
N LEU A 224 -24.72 -7.20 -15.57
CA LEU A 224 -23.41 -7.67 -16.01
C LEU A 224 -23.05 -9.06 -15.48
N HIS A 225 -23.69 -9.51 -14.38
CA HIS A 225 -23.54 -10.89 -13.90
C HIS A 225 -24.06 -11.94 -14.88
N TRP A 226 -24.97 -11.57 -15.79
CA TRP A 226 -25.52 -12.46 -16.82
C TRP A 226 -24.69 -12.48 -18.11
N VAL A 227 -23.75 -11.55 -18.26
CA VAL A 227 -22.84 -11.50 -19.41
C VAL A 227 -21.74 -12.54 -19.21
N PRO A 228 -21.46 -13.40 -20.21
CA PRO A 228 -20.37 -14.36 -20.10
C PRO A 228 -19.05 -13.69 -19.72
N GLN A 229 -18.43 -14.16 -18.64
CA GLN A 229 -17.22 -13.54 -18.10
C GLN A 229 -16.04 -13.52 -19.10
N GLN A 230 -16.03 -14.42 -20.08
CA GLN A 230 -15.04 -14.47 -21.16
C GLN A 230 -15.00 -13.18 -21.99
N TRP A 231 -16.15 -12.50 -22.11
CA TRP A 231 -16.24 -11.20 -22.80
C TRP A 231 -15.83 -10.03 -21.90
N LEU A 232 -15.72 -10.28 -20.60
CA LEU A 232 -15.44 -9.30 -19.57
C LEU A 232 -14.09 -9.57 -18.85
N GLY A 233 -13.14 -10.24 -19.52
CA GLY A 233 -11.78 -10.44 -19.01
C GLY A 233 -11.65 -11.50 -17.91
N HIS A 234 -12.51 -12.51 -17.89
CA HIS A 234 -12.46 -13.63 -16.94
C HIS A 234 -12.41 -13.20 -15.46
N TRP A 235 -13.08 -12.10 -15.13
CA TRP A 235 -13.01 -11.47 -13.81
C TRP A 235 -13.43 -12.39 -12.66
N VAL A 236 -14.40 -13.30 -12.88
CA VAL A 236 -14.86 -14.26 -11.87
C VAL A 236 -13.79 -15.30 -11.58
N ASP A 237 -13.20 -15.91 -12.64
CA ASP A 237 -12.18 -16.96 -12.49
C ASP A 237 -10.94 -16.41 -11.79
N ARG A 238 -10.47 -15.22 -12.18
CA ARG A 238 -9.35 -14.52 -11.55
C ARG A 238 -9.63 -14.20 -10.08
N SER A 239 -10.83 -13.73 -9.78
CA SER A 239 -11.24 -13.45 -8.40
C SER A 239 -11.27 -14.70 -7.52
N GLN A 240 -11.77 -15.83 -8.07
CA GLN A 240 -11.79 -17.10 -7.36
C GLN A 240 -10.39 -17.70 -7.18
N GLU A 241 -9.47 -17.48 -8.12
CA GLU A 241 -8.06 -17.86 -7.99
C GLU A 241 -7.42 -17.16 -6.80
N VAL A 242 -7.56 -15.85 -6.69
CA VAL A 242 -7.09 -15.07 -5.53
C VAL A 242 -7.73 -15.58 -4.24
N ALA A 243 -9.06 -15.79 -4.21
CA ALA A 243 -9.77 -16.28 -3.04
C ALA A 243 -9.22 -17.63 -2.56
N ARG A 244 -8.98 -18.57 -3.49
CA ARG A 244 -8.41 -19.89 -3.17
C ARG A 244 -6.98 -19.79 -2.66
N GLY A 245 -6.15 -18.96 -3.30
CA GLY A 245 -4.77 -18.72 -2.90
C GLY A 245 -4.68 -18.12 -1.49
N MET A 246 -5.39 -17.03 -1.23
CA MET A 246 -5.45 -16.39 0.08
C MET A 246 -5.93 -17.38 1.16
N LYS A 247 -7.03 -18.11 0.90
CA LYS A 247 -7.57 -19.07 1.87
C LYS A 247 -6.56 -20.16 2.20
N ARG A 248 -5.88 -20.73 1.19
CA ARG A 248 -4.86 -21.76 1.40
C ARG A 248 -3.70 -21.24 2.23
N LEU A 249 -3.14 -20.09 1.84
CA LEU A 249 -1.97 -19.50 2.47
C LEU A 249 -2.28 -19.08 3.92
N TYR A 250 -3.33 -18.28 4.15
CA TYR A 250 -3.63 -17.73 5.48
C TYR A 250 -4.03 -18.81 6.47
N SER A 251 -4.90 -19.77 6.07
CA SER A 251 -5.25 -20.89 6.93
C SER A 251 -4.05 -21.79 7.26
N SER A 252 -3.02 -21.84 6.41
CA SER A 252 -1.81 -22.59 6.71
C SER A 252 -1.05 -21.99 7.90
N PHE A 253 -0.91 -20.66 7.94
CA PHE A 253 -0.26 -19.96 9.04
C PHE A 253 -1.10 -19.93 10.31
N HIS A 254 -2.42 -19.82 10.19
CA HIS A 254 -3.34 -19.94 11.32
C HIS A 254 -3.15 -21.32 12.02
N ARG A 255 -3.15 -22.42 11.26
CA ARG A 255 -2.90 -23.76 11.81
C ARG A 255 -1.53 -23.89 12.46
N ARG A 256 -0.47 -23.40 11.80
CA ARG A 256 0.90 -23.41 12.36
C ARG A 256 0.99 -22.64 13.69
N ALA A 257 0.28 -21.51 13.82
CA ALA A 257 0.26 -20.76 15.07
C ALA A 257 -0.42 -21.54 16.21
N ILE A 258 -1.55 -22.21 15.93
CA ILE A 258 -2.22 -23.08 16.88
C ILE A 258 -1.30 -24.24 17.32
N GLU A 259 -0.62 -24.87 16.36
CA GLU A 259 0.32 -25.96 16.64
C GLU A 259 1.50 -25.48 17.50
N ALA A 260 2.09 -24.32 17.16
CA ALA A 260 3.19 -23.73 17.93
C ALA A 260 2.76 -23.38 19.36
N ARG A 261 1.54 -22.84 19.55
CA ARG A 261 0.95 -22.57 20.88
C ARG A 261 0.82 -23.84 21.70
N ARG A 262 0.19 -24.89 21.15
CA ARG A 262 0.02 -26.20 21.81
C ARG A 262 1.35 -26.85 22.19
N LYS A 263 2.33 -26.78 21.29
CA LYS A 263 3.68 -27.30 21.55
C LYS A 263 4.34 -26.56 22.71
N ALA A 264 4.30 -25.25 22.74
CA ALA A 264 4.88 -24.45 23.82
C ALA A 264 4.22 -24.78 25.18
N GLU A 265 2.89 -24.91 25.22
CA GLU A 265 2.15 -25.30 26.43
C GLU A 265 2.56 -26.70 26.92
N SER A 266 2.70 -27.69 26.02
CA SER A 266 3.07 -29.07 26.38
C SER A 266 4.53 -29.25 26.80
N THR A 267 5.43 -28.39 26.31
CA THR A 267 6.89 -28.51 26.60
C THR A 267 7.38 -27.51 27.65
N SER A 268 6.50 -26.61 28.14
CA SER A 268 6.87 -25.45 28.96
C SER A 268 7.98 -24.60 28.35
N GLN A 269 8.09 -24.62 27.02
CA GLN A 269 9.09 -23.88 26.28
C GLN A 269 8.68 -22.42 26.11
N SER A 270 9.53 -21.51 26.57
CA SER A 270 9.30 -20.08 26.36
C SER A 270 9.49 -19.73 24.88
N ARG A 271 8.49 -19.04 24.28
CA ARG A 271 8.59 -18.45 22.95
C ARG A 271 8.10 -17.00 22.97
N ALA A 272 8.56 -16.21 22.03
CA ALA A 272 8.04 -14.87 21.86
C ALA A 272 6.54 -14.90 21.50
N ARG A 273 5.75 -14.05 22.16
CA ARG A 273 4.34 -13.86 21.83
C ARG A 273 4.21 -13.13 20.49
N THR A 274 3.35 -13.64 19.64
CA THR A 274 3.10 -13.12 18.30
C THR A 274 1.77 -12.39 18.21
N PHE A 275 1.56 -11.63 17.12
CA PHE A 275 0.26 -11.00 16.84
C PHE A 275 -0.87 -12.04 16.79
N LEU A 276 -0.62 -13.20 16.19
CA LEU A 276 -1.66 -14.22 16.06
C LEU A 276 -2.03 -14.87 17.40
N ASP A 277 -1.15 -14.88 18.39
CA ASP A 277 -1.53 -15.28 19.75
C ASP A 277 -2.58 -14.34 20.33
N ASP A 278 -2.43 -13.03 20.12
CA ASP A 278 -3.42 -12.03 20.57
C ASP A 278 -4.76 -12.21 19.84
N VAL A 279 -4.73 -12.55 18.56
CA VAL A 279 -5.94 -12.81 17.75
C VAL A 279 -6.64 -14.10 18.18
N LEU A 280 -5.87 -15.16 18.50
CA LEU A 280 -6.43 -16.43 19.01
C LEU A 280 -7.09 -16.24 20.39
N ASP A 281 -6.51 -15.46 21.29
CA ASP A 281 -7.13 -15.10 22.56
C ASP A 281 -8.45 -14.32 22.35
N LEU A 282 -8.53 -13.46 21.33
CA LEU A 282 -9.76 -12.78 20.93
C LEU A 282 -10.78 -13.75 20.31
N GLN A 283 -10.33 -14.71 19.52
CA GLN A 283 -11.21 -15.75 18.95
C GLN A 283 -11.92 -16.53 20.07
N GLU A 284 -11.17 -17.00 21.06
CA GLU A 284 -11.72 -17.70 22.21
C GLU A 284 -12.74 -16.83 22.99
N LYS A 285 -12.42 -15.55 23.20
CA LYS A 285 -13.23 -14.61 23.97
C LYS A 285 -14.49 -14.14 23.26
N LEU A 286 -14.41 -13.88 21.94
CA LEU A 286 -15.45 -13.19 21.17
C LEU A 286 -16.11 -14.07 20.12
N GLY A 287 -15.70 -15.33 19.96
CA GLY A 287 -16.25 -16.26 18.98
C GLY A 287 -15.96 -15.85 17.54
N LEU A 288 -14.75 -15.35 17.25
CA LEU A 288 -14.37 -15.00 15.89
C LEU A 288 -14.36 -16.24 15.00
N THR A 289 -14.83 -16.11 13.76
CA THR A 289 -14.75 -17.19 12.77
C THR A 289 -13.31 -17.43 12.33
N ASP A 290 -13.00 -18.65 11.88
CA ASP A 290 -11.68 -18.97 11.31
C ASP A 290 -11.33 -18.06 10.13
N ASN A 291 -12.34 -17.65 9.32
CA ASN A 291 -12.13 -16.72 8.22
C ASN A 291 -11.65 -15.33 8.73
N GLN A 292 -12.23 -14.86 9.84
CA GLN A 292 -11.82 -13.59 10.46
C GLN A 292 -10.40 -13.66 11.02
N VAL A 293 -10.01 -14.77 11.64
CA VAL A 293 -8.65 -15.00 12.13
C VAL A 293 -7.67 -15.09 10.96
N ASP A 294 -7.99 -15.87 9.92
CA ASP A 294 -7.20 -16.01 8.70
C ASP A 294 -6.92 -14.63 8.08
N PHE A 295 -7.96 -13.80 7.91
CA PHE A 295 -7.82 -12.48 7.30
C PHE A 295 -7.17 -11.43 8.20
N LEU A 296 -7.27 -11.53 9.53
CA LEU A 296 -6.51 -10.64 10.43
C LEU A 296 -4.99 -10.85 10.28
N GLY A 297 -4.54 -12.11 10.25
CA GLY A 297 -3.13 -12.41 9.97
C GLY A 297 -2.74 -12.09 8.53
N GLY A 298 -3.57 -12.51 7.57
CA GLY A 298 -3.32 -12.38 6.13
C GLY A 298 -3.17 -10.93 5.66
N VAL A 299 -4.09 -10.04 6.04
CA VAL A 299 -4.02 -8.62 5.62
C VAL A 299 -2.77 -7.90 6.14
N MET A 300 -2.29 -8.29 7.32
CA MET A 300 -1.06 -7.73 7.87
C MET A 300 0.18 -8.29 7.17
N MET A 301 0.15 -9.56 6.79
CA MET A 301 1.20 -10.19 5.98
C MET A 301 1.32 -9.52 4.60
N GLU A 302 0.20 -9.31 3.90
CA GLU A 302 0.15 -8.59 2.62
C GLU A 302 0.75 -7.18 2.73
N GLY A 303 0.17 -6.38 3.64
CA GLY A 303 0.55 -4.98 3.80
C GLY A 303 2.00 -4.79 4.24
N GLY A 304 2.53 -5.69 5.07
CA GLY A 304 3.90 -5.60 5.58
C GLY A 304 4.96 -6.15 4.63
N SER A 305 4.59 -7.05 3.71
CA SER A 305 5.56 -7.69 2.80
C SER A 305 5.85 -6.82 1.57
N ASP A 306 4.83 -6.45 0.80
CA ASP A 306 5.04 -5.89 -0.55
C ASP A 306 5.29 -4.39 -0.55
N THR A 307 4.57 -3.63 0.27
CA THR A 307 4.64 -2.16 0.20
C THR A 307 6.01 -1.61 0.62
N GLY A 308 6.59 -2.12 1.71
CA GLY A 308 7.91 -1.72 2.19
C GLY A 308 9.02 -2.10 1.21
N SER A 309 8.97 -3.31 0.66
CA SER A 309 9.95 -3.76 -0.34
C SER A 309 9.91 -2.90 -1.59
N THR A 310 8.72 -2.57 -2.07
CA THR A 310 8.52 -1.66 -3.21
C THR A 310 9.17 -0.31 -2.98
N MET A 311 8.99 0.28 -1.80
CA MET A 311 9.58 1.59 -1.49
C MET A 311 11.11 1.53 -1.39
N LEU A 312 11.68 0.45 -0.86
CA LEU A 312 13.13 0.24 -0.90
C LEU A 312 13.66 0.11 -2.35
N LEU A 313 12.93 -0.58 -3.22
CA LEU A 313 13.30 -0.68 -4.64
C LEU A 313 13.22 0.65 -5.37
N VAL A 314 12.19 1.46 -5.11
CA VAL A 314 12.08 2.84 -5.61
C VAL A 314 13.28 3.69 -5.16
N MET A 315 13.67 3.54 -3.89
CA MET A 315 14.83 4.25 -3.34
C MET A 315 16.12 3.83 -4.05
N ILE A 316 16.38 2.53 -4.21
CA ILE A 316 17.57 2.02 -4.91
C ILE A 316 17.60 2.52 -6.35
N GLN A 317 16.45 2.49 -7.04
CA GLN A 317 16.30 3.01 -8.40
C GLN A 317 16.69 4.50 -8.50
N ALA A 318 16.20 5.32 -7.56
CA ALA A 318 16.54 6.74 -7.50
C ALA A 318 18.02 6.95 -7.17
N LEU A 319 18.54 6.24 -6.17
CA LEU A 319 19.92 6.37 -5.74
C LEU A 319 20.93 5.99 -6.84
N ALA A 320 20.64 4.95 -7.64
CA ALA A 320 21.49 4.54 -8.74
C ALA A 320 21.66 5.64 -9.81
N LEU A 321 20.70 6.55 -9.92
CA LEU A 321 20.72 7.67 -10.86
C LEU A 321 21.24 9.00 -10.26
N HIS A 322 21.41 9.05 -8.92
CA HIS A 322 21.77 10.26 -8.18
C HIS A 322 23.00 10.02 -7.27
N PRO A 323 24.22 9.91 -7.84
CA PRO A 323 25.45 9.70 -7.07
C PRO A 323 25.74 10.81 -6.06
N GLU A 324 25.34 12.06 -6.35
CA GLU A 324 25.49 13.22 -5.47
C GLU A 324 24.67 13.06 -4.17
N ILE A 325 23.48 12.47 -4.26
CA ILE A 325 22.63 12.18 -3.09
C ILE A 325 23.28 11.09 -2.23
N GLN A 326 23.81 10.03 -2.87
CA GLN A 326 24.56 9.00 -2.16
C GLN A 326 25.79 9.58 -1.44
N GLN A 327 26.54 10.46 -2.10
CA GLN A 327 27.73 11.08 -1.52
C GLN A 327 27.39 11.90 -0.26
N ARG A 328 26.34 12.73 -0.32
CA ARG A 328 25.88 13.51 0.84
C ARG A 328 25.42 12.61 1.98
N ALA A 329 24.63 11.57 1.69
CA ALA A 329 24.17 10.61 2.68
C ALA A 329 25.33 9.87 3.37
N ARG A 330 26.34 9.47 2.61
CA ARG A 330 27.54 8.80 3.13
C ARG A 330 28.35 9.70 4.05
N ALA A 331 28.51 10.98 3.71
CA ALA A 331 29.20 11.94 4.59
C ALA A 331 28.52 12.03 5.97
N GLU A 332 27.18 12.05 6.02
CA GLU A 332 26.42 12.03 7.28
C GLU A 332 26.63 10.70 8.03
N LEU A 333 26.51 9.56 7.33
CA LEU A 333 26.68 8.23 7.91
C LEU A 333 28.09 7.99 8.45
N ASP A 334 29.12 8.44 7.73
CA ASP A 334 30.52 8.29 8.15
C ASP A 334 30.84 9.11 9.41
N ALA A 335 30.23 10.31 9.53
CA ALA A 335 30.36 11.14 10.72
C ALA A 335 29.68 10.53 11.95
N VAL A 336 28.60 9.75 11.79
CA VAL A 336 27.82 9.19 12.89
C VAL A 336 28.25 7.78 13.25
N CYS A 337 28.49 6.91 12.28
CA CYS A 337 28.72 5.48 12.45
C CYS A 337 30.18 5.05 12.21
N GLY A 338 30.86 5.73 11.30
CA GLY A 338 32.15 5.26 10.80
C GLY A 338 32.02 3.93 10.06
N VAL A 339 33.13 3.15 10.00
CA VAL A 339 33.17 1.85 9.30
C VAL A 339 32.95 0.65 10.24
N ASN A 340 33.12 0.84 11.55
CA ASN A 340 33.18 -0.27 12.51
C ASN A 340 31.80 -0.75 12.99
N ARG A 341 30.75 -0.02 12.69
CA ARG A 341 29.37 -0.41 12.98
C ARG A 341 28.42 0.12 11.92
N SER A 342 27.36 -0.63 11.63
CA SER A 342 26.26 -0.14 10.81
C SER A 342 25.28 0.76 11.60
N PRO A 343 24.46 1.57 10.90
CA PRO A 343 23.44 2.39 11.55
C PRO A 343 22.41 1.55 12.32
N THR A 344 21.93 2.09 13.44
CA THR A 344 20.85 1.56 14.26
C THR A 344 19.69 2.56 14.36
N TRP A 345 18.59 2.17 14.99
CA TRP A 345 17.46 3.09 15.22
C TRP A 345 17.83 4.28 16.12
N ASP A 346 18.74 4.07 17.06
CA ASP A 346 19.24 5.13 17.96
C ASP A 346 19.97 6.26 17.21
N ASP A 347 20.40 6.01 15.98
CA ASP A 347 21.04 7.01 15.15
C ASP A 347 20.03 7.93 14.41
N PHE A 348 18.73 7.61 14.41
CA PHE A 348 17.69 8.38 13.71
C PHE A 348 17.78 9.91 13.93
N PRO A 349 17.94 10.43 15.18
CA PRO A 349 18.03 11.87 15.40
C PRO A 349 19.29 12.54 14.80
N ARG A 350 20.32 11.74 14.50
CA ARG A 350 21.62 12.20 13.98
C ARG A 350 21.77 12.01 12.47
N LEU A 351 20.78 11.41 11.82
CA LEU A 351 20.77 11.10 10.38
C LEU A 351 19.58 11.76 9.67
N PRO A 352 19.42 13.10 9.76
CA PRO A 352 18.30 13.82 9.18
C PRO A 352 18.24 13.71 7.66
N TYR A 353 19.36 13.66 6.96
CA TYR A 353 19.39 13.56 5.50
C TYR A 353 18.89 12.18 5.01
N ILE A 354 19.20 11.12 5.74
CA ILE A 354 18.63 9.79 5.47
C ILE A 354 17.10 9.83 5.58
N ASN A 355 16.56 10.48 6.61
CA ASN A 355 15.10 10.65 6.76
C ASN A 355 14.49 11.47 5.59
N MET A 356 15.20 12.49 5.09
CA MET A 356 14.79 13.27 3.92
C MET A 356 14.73 12.39 2.65
N ILE A 357 15.70 11.48 2.44
CA ILE A 357 15.70 10.52 1.33
C ILE A 357 14.48 9.59 1.44
N VAL A 358 14.18 9.05 2.62
CA VAL A 358 13.00 8.22 2.84
C VAL A 358 11.71 8.97 2.49
N LYS A 359 11.55 10.21 2.96
CA LYS A 359 10.36 11.02 2.68
C LYS A 359 10.21 11.33 1.19
N GLU A 360 11.30 11.68 0.51
CA GLU A 360 11.27 11.93 -0.93
C GLU A 360 10.94 10.66 -1.72
N THR A 361 11.46 9.52 -1.31
CA THR A 361 11.10 8.23 -1.91
C THR A 361 9.60 7.99 -1.83
N MET A 362 9.01 8.22 -0.65
CA MET A 362 7.57 8.07 -0.39
C MET A 362 6.71 9.05 -1.20
N ARG A 363 7.21 10.25 -1.46
CA ARG A 363 6.54 11.27 -2.27
C ARG A 363 6.65 10.95 -3.77
N TRP A 364 7.87 10.66 -4.25
CA TRP A 364 8.21 10.65 -5.66
C TRP A 364 7.46 9.56 -6.44
N ARG A 365 7.46 8.34 -5.94
CA ARG A 365 6.77 7.20 -6.59
C ARG A 365 5.99 6.40 -5.53
N PRO A 366 4.80 6.88 -5.14
CA PRO A 366 4.01 6.23 -4.09
C PRO A 366 3.50 4.88 -4.56
N VAL A 367 3.68 3.84 -3.72
CA VAL A 367 3.22 2.47 -4.01
C VAL A 367 1.71 2.36 -4.15
N THR A 368 0.94 3.27 -3.51
CA THR A 368 -0.53 3.32 -3.59
C THR A 368 -1.00 4.69 -4.10
N PRO A 369 -0.93 4.96 -5.41
CA PRO A 369 -1.13 6.30 -5.96
C PRO A 369 -2.55 6.87 -5.82
N LEU A 370 -3.58 6.03 -5.62
CA LEU A 370 -4.96 6.43 -5.33
C LEU A 370 -5.41 6.07 -3.90
N ALA A 371 -4.49 5.65 -3.04
CA ALA A 371 -4.85 5.02 -1.78
C ALA A 371 -5.89 3.89 -2.01
N PHE A 372 -6.81 3.67 -1.05
CA PHE A 372 -7.92 2.75 -1.25
C PHE A 372 -9.23 3.55 -1.20
N PRO A 373 -10.15 3.42 -2.17
CA PRO A 373 -11.34 4.27 -2.25
C PRO A 373 -12.17 4.24 -0.96
N HIS A 374 -12.67 5.40 -0.57
CA HIS A 374 -13.60 5.58 0.54
C HIS A 374 -15.04 5.70 0.03
N ALA A 375 -16.01 5.55 0.90
CA ALA A 375 -17.41 5.84 0.60
C ALA A 375 -18.06 6.67 1.70
N LEU A 376 -18.99 7.55 1.29
CA LEU A 376 -19.82 8.30 2.21
C LEU A 376 -20.90 7.41 2.82
N ASN A 377 -21.03 7.44 4.14
CA ASN A 377 -22.11 6.72 4.83
C ASN A 377 -23.39 7.57 5.03
N LYS A 378 -23.32 8.89 4.81
CA LYS A 378 -24.46 9.83 4.83
C LYS A 378 -24.22 10.94 3.79
N ASP A 379 -25.29 11.65 3.44
CA ASP A 379 -25.21 12.86 2.61
C ASP A 379 -24.33 13.93 3.28
N ASP A 380 -23.54 14.66 2.49
CA ASP A 380 -22.70 15.77 2.96
C ASP A 380 -22.67 16.92 1.96
N TRP A 381 -22.32 18.13 2.45
CA TRP A 381 -22.08 19.32 1.66
C TRP A 381 -20.63 19.79 1.86
N VAL A 382 -19.94 19.96 0.75
CA VAL A 382 -18.54 20.37 0.72
C VAL A 382 -18.38 21.54 -0.24
N ASN A 383 -17.93 22.68 0.27
CA ASN A 383 -17.75 23.91 -0.54
C ASN A 383 -18.98 24.29 -1.37
N GLY A 384 -20.20 24.09 -0.86
CA GLY A 384 -21.45 24.36 -1.56
C GLY A 384 -21.90 23.27 -2.54
N TYR A 385 -21.16 22.19 -2.69
CA TYR A 385 -21.51 21.03 -3.51
C TYR A 385 -22.09 19.90 -2.68
N PHE A 386 -23.06 19.19 -3.25
CA PHE A 386 -23.73 18.06 -2.60
C PHE A 386 -23.04 16.74 -2.96
N LEU A 387 -22.70 15.96 -1.95
CA LEU A 387 -22.19 14.59 -2.09
C LEU A 387 -23.21 13.63 -1.46
N PRO A 388 -23.96 12.84 -2.24
CA PRO A 388 -24.94 11.90 -1.70
C PRO A 388 -24.26 10.73 -0.97
N LYS A 389 -24.99 10.13 -0.02
CA LYS A 389 -24.62 8.84 0.59
C LYS A 389 -24.24 7.82 -0.48
N GLY A 390 -23.20 7.04 -0.23
CA GLY A 390 -22.68 6.05 -1.18
C GLY A 390 -21.74 6.61 -2.24
N THR A 391 -21.50 7.94 -2.27
CA THR A 391 -20.46 8.52 -3.14
C THR A 391 -19.12 7.86 -2.84
N THR A 392 -18.47 7.31 -3.87
CA THR A 392 -17.08 6.85 -3.78
C THR A 392 -16.16 8.06 -3.75
N VAL A 393 -15.24 8.11 -2.79
CA VAL A 393 -14.29 9.22 -2.64
C VAL A 393 -12.85 8.70 -2.77
N PHE A 394 -12.18 9.18 -3.79
CA PHE A 394 -10.78 8.86 -4.05
C PHE A 394 -9.86 9.90 -3.41
N LEU A 395 -8.89 9.44 -2.63
CA LEU A 395 -7.75 10.24 -2.20
C LEU A 395 -6.65 10.09 -3.27
N ASN A 396 -6.49 11.10 -4.10
CA ASN A 396 -5.50 11.08 -5.18
C ASN A 396 -4.11 11.43 -4.65
N VAL A 397 -3.44 10.42 -4.07
CA VAL A 397 -2.10 10.55 -3.48
C VAL A 397 -1.09 11.02 -4.52
N TRP A 398 -1.14 10.46 -5.74
CA TRP A 398 -0.28 10.87 -6.85
C TRP A 398 -0.42 12.37 -7.13
N GLY A 399 -1.64 12.85 -7.33
CA GLY A 399 -1.89 14.27 -7.61
C GLY A 399 -1.44 15.20 -6.47
N LEU A 400 -1.62 14.79 -5.19
CA LEU A 400 -1.13 15.53 -4.03
C LEU A 400 0.40 15.59 -3.95
N HIS A 401 1.08 14.53 -4.41
CA HIS A 401 2.53 14.43 -4.41
C HIS A 401 3.18 15.09 -5.62
N HIS A 402 2.42 15.30 -6.69
CA HIS A 402 2.86 15.93 -7.93
C HIS A 402 2.21 17.30 -8.17
N ASP A 403 1.71 17.94 -7.11
CA ASP A 403 1.24 19.32 -7.14
C ASP A 403 2.44 20.28 -7.22
N GLU A 404 2.61 20.93 -8.35
CA GLU A 404 3.73 21.84 -8.64
C GLU A 404 3.78 23.07 -7.71
N ASN A 405 2.61 23.46 -7.13
CA ASN A 405 2.54 24.56 -6.15
C ASN A 405 3.15 24.16 -4.79
N VAL A 406 3.19 22.86 -4.48
CA VAL A 406 3.74 22.33 -3.22
C VAL A 406 5.14 21.75 -3.45
N PHE A 407 5.33 21.06 -4.55
CA PHE A 407 6.56 20.38 -4.94
C PHE A 407 6.98 20.83 -6.36
N PRO A 408 7.72 21.94 -6.50
CA PRO A 408 8.24 22.37 -7.82
C PRO A 408 9.05 21.26 -8.50
N ASN A 409 8.87 21.08 -9.82
CA ASN A 409 9.49 19.98 -10.58
C ASN A 409 9.24 18.61 -9.92
N PRO A 410 7.98 18.15 -9.76
CA PRO A 410 7.66 17.02 -8.89
C PRO A 410 8.21 15.67 -9.38
N ASP A 411 8.56 15.55 -10.65
CA ASP A 411 9.19 14.35 -11.21
C ASP A 411 10.70 14.23 -10.90
N GLN A 412 11.34 15.30 -10.45
CA GLN A 412 12.72 15.27 -9.96
C GLN A 412 12.77 14.67 -8.55
N PHE A 413 13.69 13.73 -8.34
CA PHE A 413 13.98 13.18 -7.02
C PHE A 413 14.91 14.14 -6.26
N ASP A 414 14.40 14.83 -5.27
CA ASP A 414 15.14 15.85 -4.51
C ASP A 414 14.81 15.79 -3.01
N PRO A 415 15.65 15.11 -2.21
CA PRO A 415 15.46 15.03 -0.75
C PRO A 415 15.45 16.39 -0.03
N SER A 416 16.05 17.45 -0.61
CA SER A 416 16.13 18.77 0.02
C SER A 416 14.78 19.43 0.25
N ARG A 417 13.72 18.96 -0.44
CA ARG A 417 12.32 19.36 -0.24
C ARG A 417 11.84 19.16 1.22
N PHE A 418 12.48 18.24 1.94
CA PHE A 418 12.15 17.89 3.31
C PHE A 418 13.11 18.48 4.35
N GLU A 419 13.92 19.47 3.94
CA GLU A 419 14.78 20.18 4.88
C GLU A 419 13.97 20.78 6.03
N GLY A 420 14.48 20.63 7.27
CA GLY A 420 13.77 21.05 8.50
C GLY A 420 12.64 20.11 8.95
N ARG A 421 12.30 19.04 8.20
CA ARG A 421 11.26 18.07 8.56
C ARG A 421 11.87 16.83 9.22
N HIS A 422 12.31 16.99 10.48
CA HIS A 422 13.08 15.94 11.17
C HIS A 422 12.22 14.86 11.85
N LYS A 423 10.92 15.11 12.05
CA LYS A 423 10.02 14.15 12.69
C LYS A 423 9.60 13.04 11.74
N LEU A 424 9.03 11.99 12.31
CA LEU A 424 8.42 10.89 11.55
C LEU A 424 7.15 11.37 10.81
N ALA A 425 6.77 10.68 9.74
CA ALA A 425 5.56 11.00 8.98
C ALA A 425 4.28 10.80 9.81
N SER A 426 4.28 9.90 10.79
CA SER A 426 3.20 9.71 11.75
C SER A 426 2.92 10.97 12.57
N ASP A 427 3.96 11.69 13.00
CA ASP A 427 3.82 12.96 13.74
C ASP A 427 3.20 14.04 12.86
N TYR A 428 3.67 14.15 11.61
CA TYR A 428 3.13 15.12 10.65
C TYR A 428 1.71 14.77 10.20
N ALA A 429 1.37 13.49 10.08
CA ALA A 429 0.01 13.06 9.78
C ALA A 429 -0.98 13.44 10.89
N ALA A 430 -0.53 13.48 12.16
CA ALA A 430 -1.32 13.90 13.29
C ALA A 430 -1.42 15.44 13.44
N SER A 431 -0.60 16.22 12.72
CA SER A 431 -0.58 17.69 12.83
C SER A 431 -1.96 18.30 12.52
N PRO A 432 -2.42 19.31 13.30
CA PRO A 432 -3.60 20.08 12.95
C PRO A 432 -3.41 20.93 11.69
N ASP A 433 -2.18 21.32 11.37
CA ASP A 433 -1.82 22.06 10.18
C ASP A 433 -1.53 21.10 9.00
N TYR A 434 -2.41 21.11 8.02
CA TYR A 434 -2.30 20.25 6.83
C TYR A 434 -1.08 20.57 5.96
N MET A 435 -0.53 21.77 6.04
CA MET A 435 0.68 22.17 5.30
C MET A 435 1.95 21.51 5.86
N GLN A 436 1.92 21.08 7.12
CA GLN A 436 3.06 20.38 7.72
C GLN A 436 3.12 18.91 7.29
N ARG A 437 2.05 18.36 6.77
CA ARG A 437 2.05 16.95 6.35
C ARG A 437 3.02 16.76 5.19
N ASP A 438 3.97 15.85 5.34
CA ASP A 438 5.04 15.60 4.36
C ASP A 438 4.52 14.86 3.12
N HIS A 439 3.87 13.71 3.31
CA HIS A 439 3.29 12.91 2.21
C HIS A 439 2.01 12.19 2.65
N TYR A 440 1.31 11.57 1.70
CA TYR A 440 0.02 10.90 1.91
C TYR A 440 0.05 9.39 1.62
N ILE A 441 1.23 8.79 1.50
CA ILE A 441 1.36 7.37 1.14
C ILE A 441 0.66 6.44 2.14
N TYR A 442 0.60 6.82 3.41
CA TYR A 442 -0.09 6.07 4.46
C TYR A 442 -1.60 6.34 4.53
N GLY A 443 -2.17 7.06 3.55
CA GLY A 443 -3.59 7.43 3.56
C GLY A 443 -3.91 8.55 4.57
N ALA A 444 -5.17 8.65 5.00
CA ALA A 444 -5.64 9.70 5.92
C ALA A 444 -6.79 9.20 6.81
N GLY A 445 -7.07 9.94 7.88
CA GLY A 445 -8.21 9.72 8.77
C GLY A 445 -8.18 8.39 9.51
N ARG A 446 -9.36 7.83 9.76
CA ARG A 446 -9.50 6.55 10.48
C ARG A 446 -8.94 5.35 9.71
N ARG A 447 -8.73 5.49 8.40
CA ARG A 447 -8.14 4.48 7.52
C ARG A 447 -6.63 4.67 7.30
N LEU A 448 -5.99 5.58 8.03
CA LEU A 448 -4.53 5.73 8.03
C LEU A 448 -3.88 4.35 8.25
N CYS A 449 -2.77 4.07 7.54
CA CYS A 449 -2.08 2.78 7.61
C CYS A 449 -1.81 2.35 9.06
N PRO A 450 -2.24 1.15 9.48
CA PRO A 450 -2.00 0.67 10.85
C PRO A 450 -0.54 0.33 11.12
N GLY A 451 0.22 0.03 10.07
CA GLY A 451 1.65 -0.30 10.15
C GLY A 451 2.59 0.90 10.03
N ILE A 452 2.08 2.14 10.07
CA ILE A 452 2.90 3.34 9.85
C ILE A 452 4.14 3.37 10.75
N HIS A 453 4.00 3.08 12.04
CA HIS A 453 5.12 3.11 12.99
C HIS A 453 6.18 2.05 12.73
N LEU A 454 5.78 0.84 12.30
CA LEU A 454 6.72 -0.21 11.90
C LEU A 454 7.41 0.18 10.59
N SER A 455 6.62 0.64 9.61
CA SER A 455 7.10 0.99 8.27
C SER A 455 8.12 2.13 8.30
N GLU A 456 7.89 3.20 9.06
CA GLU A 456 8.82 4.33 9.18
C GLU A 456 10.18 3.90 9.69
N ARG A 457 10.21 3.06 10.73
CA ARG A 457 11.44 2.53 11.32
C ARG A 457 12.16 1.58 10.38
N SER A 458 11.42 0.69 9.73
CA SER A 458 11.95 -0.24 8.73
C SER A 458 12.54 0.50 7.52
N MET A 459 11.84 1.50 6.99
CA MET A 459 12.33 2.29 5.86
C MET A 459 13.58 3.09 6.19
N PHE A 460 13.62 3.71 7.37
CA PHE A 460 14.80 4.42 7.83
C PHE A 460 16.01 3.47 7.97
N LEU A 461 15.83 2.34 8.65
CA LEU A 461 16.89 1.34 8.82
C LEU A 461 17.35 0.77 7.48
N GLY A 462 16.42 0.46 6.59
CA GLY A 462 16.74 0.00 5.24
C GLY A 462 17.57 1.01 4.45
N ALA A 463 17.14 2.28 4.44
CA ALA A 463 17.85 3.35 3.76
C ALA A 463 19.24 3.59 4.37
N ALA A 464 19.34 3.72 5.68
CA ALA A 464 20.59 3.99 6.38
C ALA A 464 21.61 2.87 6.17
N LYS A 465 21.20 1.60 6.37
CA LYS A 465 22.10 0.44 6.23
C LYS A 465 22.54 0.22 4.77
N LEU A 466 21.65 0.36 3.80
CA LEU A 466 22.00 0.22 2.38
C LEU A 466 22.97 1.32 1.92
N LEU A 467 22.73 2.58 2.26
CA LEU A 467 23.61 3.70 1.91
C LEU A 467 24.95 3.67 2.67
N TRP A 468 24.96 3.13 3.89
CA TRP A 468 26.19 2.89 4.64
C TRP A 468 27.02 1.78 4.03
N ALA A 469 26.40 0.72 3.53
CA ALA A 469 27.08 -0.48 3.08
C ALA A 469 27.55 -0.43 1.63
N PHE A 470 26.75 0.16 0.70
CA PHE A 470 26.93 -0.06 -0.73
C PHE A 470 26.97 1.21 -1.58
N ASN A 471 27.54 1.06 -2.77
CA ASN A 471 27.38 1.94 -3.92
C ASN A 471 26.31 1.36 -4.83
N PHE A 472 25.44 2.22 -5.36
CA PHE A 472 24.42 1.87 -6.33
C PHE A 472 24.69 2.64 -7.63
N GLU A 473 24.80 1.92 -8.74
CA GLU A 473 25.05 2.48 -10.06
C GLU A 473 24.23 1.72 -11.11
N PRO A 474 23.87 2.33 -12.25
CA PRO A 474 23.32 1.57 -13.37
C PRO A 474 24.29 0.46 -13.78
N ALA A 475 23.75 -0.74 -14.05
CA ALA A 475 24.58 -1.81 -14.59
C ALA A 475 25.17 -1.41 -15.95
N LYS A 476 26.25 -2.07 -16.36
CA LYS A 476 26.92 -1.79 -17.64
C LYS A 476 26.74 -2.96 -18.59
N ASP A 477 26.58 -2.64 -19.87
CA ASP A 477 26.57 -3.65 -20.94
C ASP A 477 27.99 -4.21 -21.22
N ALA A 478 28.09 -5.13 -22.16
CA ALA A 478 29.37 -5.73 -22.55
C ALA A 478 30.36 -4.72 -23.16
N GLN A 479 29.91 -3.55 -23.59
CA GLN A 479 30.68 -2.46 -24.14
C GLN A 479 31.05 -1.42 -23.08
N GLY A 480 30.60 -1.57 -21.84
CA GLY A 480 30.86 -0.68 -20.72
C GLY A 480 29.91 0.52 -20.64
N ASN A 481 28.87 0.61 -21.48
CA ASN A 481 27.85 1.65 -21.40
C ASN A 481 26.85 1.38 -20.28
N ALA A 482 26.36 2.43 -19.62
CA ALA A 482 25.31 2.29 -18.61
C ALA A 482 24.01 1.78 -19.25
N ILE A 483 23.44 0.74 -18.66
CA ILE A 483 22.09 0.25 -19.00
C ILE A 483 21.08 1.21 -18.38
N PRO A 484 20.20 1.86 -19.18
CA PRO A 484 19.23 2.82 -18.66
C PRO A 484 18.28 2.17 -17.64
N ILE A 485 18.08 2.86 -16.52
CA ILE A 485 17.03 2.50 -15.55
C ILE A 485 15.80 3.34 -15.88
N ASP A 486 14.71 2.67 -16.21
CA ASP A 486 13.44 3.31 -16.56
C ASP A 486 12.71 3.77 -15.30
N THR A 487 12.58 5.10 -15.13
CA THR A 487 11.84 5.74 -14.03
C THR A 487 10.55 6.41 -14.46
N ASP A 488 10.17 6.27 -15.73
CA ASP A 488 8.91 6.80 -16.23
C ASP A 488 7.73 6.11 -15.51
N PRO A 489 6.76 6.87 -14.99
CA PRO A 489 5.66 6.32 -14.20
C PRO A 489 4.73 5.40 -14.99
N ILE A 490 4.83 5.38 -16.33
CA ILE A 490 4.02 4.51 -17.20
C ILE A 490 4.80 3.25 -17.57
N THR A 491 6.00 3.39 -18.08
CA THR A 491 6.78 2.27 -18.65
C THR A 491 7.63 1.56 -17.60
N GLY A 492 8.16 2.28 -16.62
CA GLY A 492 9.05 1.77 -15.58
C GLY A 492 8.35 1.08 -14.39
N TYR A 493 7.01 1.13 -14.34
CA TYR A 493 6.24 0.62 -13.19
C TYR A 493 5.12 -0.33 -13.61
N THR A 494 4.73 -1.22 -12.68
CA THR A 494 3.63 -2.18 -12.89
C THR A 494 2.27 -1.48 -12.89
N GLU A 495 1.25 -2.20 -13.31
CA GLU A 495 -0.16 -1.87 -13.16
C GLU A 495 -0.68 -2.48 -11.87
N GLY A 496 -1.83 -1.98 -11.39
CA GLY A 496 -2.48 -2.45 -10.19
C GLY A 496 -2.74 -1.32 -9.18
N PHE A 497 -3.41 -1.63 -8.08
CA PHE A 497 -3.56 -0.66 -7.00
C PHE A 497 -2.25 -0.47 -6.21
N LEU A 498 -1.36 -1.48 -6.23
CA LEU A 498 0.04 -1.37 -5.82
C LEU A 498 0.90 -1.20 -7.07
N VAL A 499 1.69 -0.14 -7.09
CA VAL A 499 2.54 0.23 -8.22
C VAL A 499 4.00 0.02 -7.81
N CYS A 500 4.65 -0.96 -8.45
CA CYS A 500 6.02 -1.38 -8.14
C CYS A 500 6.96 -1.09 -9.32
N PRO A 501 8.25 -0.80 -9.11
CA PRO A 501 9.22 -0.77 -10.20
C PRO A 501 9.22 -2.09 -10.97
N ARG A 502 9.23 -2.01 -12.30
CA ARG A 502 9.52 -3.18 -13.13
C ARG A 502 10.96 -3.62 -12.90
N PRO A 503 11.32 -4.87 -13.20
CA PRO A 503 12.70 -5.33 -13.06
C PRO A 503 13.69 -4.40 -13.77
N TYR A 504 14.70 -3.96 -13.07
CA TYR A 504 15.79 -3.15 -13.60
C TYR A 504 17.15 -3.72 -13.15
N GLN A 505 18.20 -3.37 -13.86
CA GLN A 505 19.55 -3.83 -13.56
C GLN A 505 20.32 -2.73 -12.81
N CYS A 506 20.88 -3.09 -11.66
CA CYS A 506 21.67 -2.20 -10.83
C CYS A 506 22.98 -2.90 -10.44
N ASN A 507 24.09 -2.19 -10.57
CA ASN A 507 25.36 -2.62 -10.02
C ASN A 507 25.43 -2.21 -8.56
N VAL A 508 25.62 -3.20 -7.67
CA VAL A 508 25.72 -3.00 -6.23
C VAL A 508 27.07 -3.49 -5.76
N THR A 509 27.88 -2.60 -5.20
CA THR A 509 29.22 -2.94 -4.70
C THR A 509 29.41 -2.45 -3.27
N PRO A 510 30.11 -3.18 -2.40
CA PRO A 510 30.41 -2.70 -1.06
C PRO A 510 31.29 -1.46 -1.14
N ARG A 511 31.11 -0.51 -0.23
CA ARG A 511 31.87 0.75 -0.19
C ARG A 511 33.37 0.52 0.06
N SER A 512 33.70 -0.50 0.87
CA SER A 512 35.07 -0.93 1.10
C SER A 512 35.11 -2.34 1.68
N PRO A 513 36.27 -3.04 1.66
CA PRO A 513 36.45 -4.31 2.34
C PRO A 513 36.08 -4.27 3.84
N ALA A 514 36.43 -3.18 4.53
CA ALA A 514 36.10 -3.02 5.96
C ALA A 514 34.59 -2.95 6.23
N HIS A 515 33.80 -2.34 5.33
CA HIS A 515 32.32 -2.40 5.43
C HIS A 515 31.83 -3.84 5.26
N ALA A 516 32.37 -4.60 4.30
CA ALA A 516 32.01 -5.99 4.08
C ALA A 516 32.31 -6.88 5.32
N GLU A 517 33.47 -6.70 5.94
CA GLU A 517 33.85 -7.41 7.19
C GLU A 517 32.88 -7.07 8.33
N THR A 518 32.53 -5.80 8.49
CA THR A 518 31.57 -5.36 9.51
C THR A 518 30.19 -5.97 9.29
N ILE A 519 29.68 -6.00 8.04
CA ILE A 519 28.41 -6.65 7.68
C ILE A 519 28.40 -8.10 8.11
N LEU A 520 29.43 -8.87 7.78
CA LEU A 520 29.51 -10.30 8.09
C LEU A 520 29.58 -10.55 9.61
N ARG A 521 30.36 -9.74 10.34
CA ARG A 521 30.44 -9.82 11.80
C ARG A 521 29.12 -9.52 12.47
N GLU A 522 28.45 -8.40 12.08
CA GLU A 522 27.15 -8.02 12.66
C GLU A 522 26.04 -9.01 12.30
N PHE A 523 26.09 -9.61 11.11
CA PHE A 523 25.15 -10.65 10.74
C PHE A 523 25.32 -11.90 11.61
N ALA A 524 26.54 -12.38 11.85
CA ALA A 524 26.77 -13.53 12.72
C ALA A 524 26.24 -13.29 14.14
N GLN A 525 26.41 -12.08 14.67
CA GLN A 525 25.83 -11.69 15.96
C GLN A 525 24.29 -11.67 15.90
N ALA A 526 23.70 -10.99 14.91
CA ALA A 526 22.24 -10.90 14.75
C ALA A 526 21.60 -12.29 14.58
N GLU A 527 22.25 -13.18 13.83
CA GLU A 527 21.80 -14.56 13.63
C GLU A 527 21.75 -15.33 14.96
N SER A 528 22.81 -15.27 15.76
CA SER A 528 22.89 -15.99 17.02
C SER A 528 21.97 -15.42 18.11
N GLU A 529 21.86 -14.10 18.21
CA GLU A 529 21.17 -13.46 19.33
C GLU A 529 19.68 -13.20 19.07
N ILE A 530 19.30 -12.94 17.83
CA ILE A 530 17.93 -12.49 17.49
C ILE A 530 17.24 -13.45 16.51
N LEU A 531 17.86 -13.73 15.36
CA LEU A 531 17.18 -14.43 14.28
C LEU A 531 16.94 -15.91 14.60
N SER A 532 17.82 -16.54 15.39
CA SER A 532 17.67 -17.92 15.86
C SER A 532 16.45 -18.14 16.79
N GLN A 533 15.85 -17.07 17.32
CA GLN A 533 14.68 -17.17 18.18
C GLN A 533 13.38 -17.45 17.40
N TYR A 534 13.40 -17.30 16.09
CA TYR A 534 12.25 -17.48 15.21
C TYR A 534 12.35 -18.78 14.43
N ALA A 535 11.21 -19.45 14.23
CA ALA A 535 11.16 -20.67 13.44
C ALA A 535 11.48 -20.39 11.96
N THR A 536 12.13 -21.35 11.31
CA THR A 536 12.25 -21.40 9.85
C THR A 536 11.17 -22.32 9.28
N PRO A 537 10.70 -22.07 8.04
CA PRO A 537 9.64 -22.87 7.40
C PRO A 537 9.95 -24.33 7.27
#